data_87241b1809b21d1618855a69caaf4a25
#
_entry.id   87241b1809b21d1618855a69caaf4a25
#
_cell.length_a   1.000
_cell.length_b   1.000
_cell.length_c   1.000
_cell.angle_alpha   90.00
_cell.angle_beta   90.00
_cell.angle_gamma   90.00
#
_symmetry.space_group_name_H-M   'P 1'
#
loop_
_entity.id
_entity.type
_entity.pdbx_description
1 polymer ?
#
loop_
_entity_poly.entity_id
_entity_poly.type
_entity_poly.pdbx_seq_one_letter_code
_entity_poly.pdbx_strand_id
1 'polypeptide(L)'
;LIALDLSRLLSRVGRGTPTGIDRVELAYAEHLIASGSPAAFTAVAPGSRLALLPHPTAAQYVAAIGDTWRGTADPAGQDRLVRRLGRQARIAIFAGRERALLSQLRPAPTAPVPVYLLVSHHHLERRQIFARLKARCAARFICLIHDLIPIEFPEYAKPGQAANHLRRIETATQFADALIVNSAVTRDALQPHLDRAGRMPPVLVAPFGADLPPPPLGEGPPFDRPYFVYVSTIEARKNHLLLLNLWRRLAAELGERAPLLVLVGQRGWETENVIDLLDRCPALRDTVIERNSMPDAAMVALLQGARALLLPSFAEGFGFPLIEALQLGLPALCSDIAALRETGGTVAEFFDPLDGPGWRAAILDYAAAGSPRRAAQVSRLAGWKPPRWSEHFAAVDRFIAEVAAR
;
A
#
# COMPACT_ATOMS: atom_id res chain seq x y z
N LEU A 1 6.69 25.84 1.76
CA LEU A 1 7.03 24.99 0.62
C LEU A 1 7.18 23.54 1.07
N ILE A 2 6.49 22.61 0.41
CA ILE A 2 6.64 21.16 0.61
C ILE A 2 7.33 20.57 -0.63
N ALA A 3 8.46 19.90 -0.45
CA ALA A 3 9.17 19.18 -1.51
C ALA A 3 8.93 17.68 -1.37
N LEU A 4 8.03 17.12 -2.19
CA LEU A 4 7.70 15.70 -2.20
C LEU A 4 8.67 14.91 -3.06
N ASP A 5 9.21 13.82 -2.53
CA ASP A 5 10.03 12.87 -3.28
C ASP A 5 9.14 11.90 -4.09
N LEU A 6 9.35 11.85 -5.41
CA LEU A 6 8.63 10.98 -6.36
C LEU A 6 9.50 9.84 -6.91
N SER A 7 10.62 9.54 -6.26
CA SER A 7 11.58 8.54 -6.75
C SER A 7 10.94 7.16 -6.94
N ARG A 8 10.01 6.80 -6.06
CA ARG A 8 9.32 5.52 -6.15
C ARG A 8 8.35 5.48 -7.33
N LEU A 9 7.47 6.48 -7.49
CA LEU A 9 6.57 6.56 -8.65
C LEU A 9 7.34 6.49 -9.97
N LEU A 10 8.45 7.21 -10.08
CA LEU A 10 9.30 7.18 -11.26
C LEU A 10 9.98 5.81 -11.50
N SER A 11 10.12 4.99 -10.47
CA SER A 11 10.59 3.61 -10.60
C SER A 11 9.51 2.65 -11.13
N ARG A 12 8.24 3.11 -11.20
CA ARG A 12 7.07 2.31 -11.56
C ARG A 12 6.66 2.43 -13.04
N VAL A 13 7.39 3.18 -13.83
CA VAL A 13 7.16 3.26 -15.29
C VAL A 13 7.10 1.87 -15.91
N GLY A 14 5.99 1.56 -16.60
CA GLY A 14 5.74 0.26 -17.23
C GLY A 14 5.15 -0.80 -16.28
N ARG A 15 4.75 -0.45 -15.06
CA ARG A 15 3.98 -1.33 -14.17
C ARG A 15 2.50 -0.98 -14.24
N GLY A 16 1.69 -1.91 -14.72
CA GLY A 16 0.25 -1.72 -14.91
C GLY A 16 -0.57 -1.68 -13.62
N THR A 17 -0.02 -2.17 -12.49
CA THR A 17 -0.71 -2.22 -11.19
C THR A 17 0.16 -1.67 -10.07
N PRO A 18 -0.40 -0.84 -9.17
CA PRO A 18 0.30 -0.30 -8.02
C PRO A 18 0.38 -1.30 -6.86
N THR A 19 1.38 -1.13 -6.01
CA THR A 19 1.37 -1.69 -4.65
C THR A 19 0.77 -0.67 -3.67
N GLY A 20 0.48 -1.07 -2.41
CA GLY A 20 -0.04 -0.14 -1.40
C GLY A 20 0.83 1.12 -1.23
N ILE A 21 2.16 0.97 -1.16
CA ILE A 21 3.07 2.13 -1.04
C ILE A 21 3.05 3.02 -2.30
N ASP A 22 2.84 2.44 -3.49
CA ASP A 22 2.72 3.21 -4.73
C ASP A 22 1.46 4.08 -4.71
N ARG A 23 0.34 3.54 -4.20
CA ARG A 23 -0.93 4.27 -4.01
C ARG A 23 -0.77 5.44 -3.03
N VAL A 24 -0.03 5.24 -1.94
CA VAL A 24 0.24 6.31 -0.96
C VAL A 24 1.02 7.45 -1.61
N GLU A 25 2.14 7.17 -2.30
CA GLU A 25 2.93 8.23 -2.94
C GLU A 25 2.13 8.94 -4.03
N LEU A 26 1.27 8.22 -4.78
CA LEU A 26 0.36 8.82 -5.76
C LEU A 26 -0.65 9.76 -5.08
N ALA A 27 -1.32 9.33 -4.02
CA ALA A 27 -2.31 10.13 -3.29
C ALA A 27 -1.70 11.42 -2.73
N TYR A 28 -0.49 11.35 -2.17
CA TYR A 28 0.23 12.55 -1.71
C TYR A 28 0.58 13.49 -2.87
N ALA A 29 1.01 12.95 -4.01
CA ALA A 29 1.32 13.77 -5.18
C ALA A 29 0.06 14.46 -5.74
N GLU A 30 -1.04 13.73 -5.88
CA GLU A 30 -2.33 14.27 -6.33
C GLU A 30 -2.87 15.33 -5.37
N HIS A 31 -2.80 15.08 -4.05
CA HIS A 31 -3.20 16.04 -3.02
C HIS A 31 -2.42 17.36 -3.13
N LEU A 32 -1.10 17.31 -3.23
CA LEU A 32 -0.27 18.52 -3.34
C LEU A 32 -0.48 19.27 -4.66
N ILE A 33 -0.76 18.57 -5.77
CA ILE A 33 -1.09 19.19 -7.04
C ILE A 33 -2.45 19.88 -6.96
N ALA A 34 -3.44 19.22 -6.35
CA ALA A 34 -4.82 19.75 -6.25
C ALA A 34 -4.99 20.88 -5.24
N SER A 35 -4.22 20.88 -4.14
CA SER A 35 -4.35 21.86 -3.05
C SER A 35 -3.94 23.28 -3.44
N GLY A 36 -3.20 23.45 -4.55
CA GLY A 36 -2.62 24.75 -4.92
C GLY A 36 -1.56 25.28 -3.95
N SER A 37 -1.18 24.49 -2.95
CA SER A 37 -0.13 24.85 -1.99
C SER A 37 1.24 24.93 -2.67
N PRO A 38 2.17 25.79 -2.20
CA PRO A 38 3.52 25.82 -2.74
C PRO A 38 4.20 24.46 -2.61
N ALA A 39 4.24 23.70 -3.71
CA ALA A 39 4.83 22.38 -3.77
C ALA A 39 5.97 22.32 -4.78
N ALA A 40 7.01 21.58 -4.44
CA ALA A 40 8.08 21.16 -5.34
C ALA A 40 8.09 19.64 -5.41
N PHE A 41 8.45 19.11 -6.56
CA PHE A 41 8.61 17.67 -6.75
C PHE A 41 10.07 17.34 -6.96
N THR A 42 10.52 16.28 -6.31
CA THR A 42 11.94 15.90 -6.31
C THR A 42 12.10 14.42 -6.60
N ALA A 43 13.29 14.02 -6.97
CA ALA A 43 13.68 12.62 -6.99
C ALA A 43 15.19 12.46 -6.83
N VAL A 44 15.62 11.24 -6.50
CA VAL A 44 17.01 10.89 -6.38
C VAL A 44 17.60 10.59 -7.77
N ALA A 45 18.56 11.43 -8.19
CA ALA A 45 19.34 11.27 -9.41
C ALA A 45 20.51 10.28 -9.21
N PRO A 46 21.14 9.79 -10.31
CA PRO A 46 22.39 9.04 -10.22
C PRO A 46 23.45 9.76 -9.37
N GLY A 47 24.26 8.98 -8.66
CA GLY A 47 25.22 9.53 -7.70
C GLY A 47 24.60 10.00 -6.39
N SER A 48 23.38 9.54 -6.07
CA SER A 48 22.68 9.87 -4.82
C SER A 48 22.48 11.37 -4.61
N ARG A 49 22.25 12.14 -5.67
CA ARG A 49 21.92 13.57 -5.63
C ARG A 49 20.42 13.77 -5.66
N LEU A 50 19.94 14.73 -4.89
CA LEU A 50 18.56 15.18 -5.01
C LEU A 50 18.42 16.13 -6.21
N ALA A 51 17.39 15.93 -7.02
CA ALA A 51 17.10 16.77 -8.17
C ALA A 51 15.65 17.27 -8.15
N LEU A 52 15.47 18.51 -8.60
CA LEU A 52 14.15 19.10 -8.78
C LEU A 52 13.53 18.56 -10.08
N LEU A 53 12.29 18.13 -9.99
CA LEU A 53 11.45 17.79 -11.14
C LEU A 53 10.54 18.99 -11.46
N PRO A 54 10.51 19.51 -12.70
CA PRO A 54 9.63 20.60 -13.07
C PRO A 54 8.18 20.28 -12.77
N HIS A 55 7.46 21.19 -12.12
CA HIS A 55 6.08 20.99 -11.67
C HIS A 55 5.15 20.50 -12.80
N PRO A 56 5.14 21.07 -14.03
CA PRO A 56 4.29 20.58 -15.11
C PRO A 56 4.61 19.14 -15.51
N THR A 57 5.89 18.76 -15.52
CA THR A 57 6.32 17.38 -15.84
C THR A 57 5.86 16.41 -14.74
N ALA A 58 5.96 16.80 -13.48
CA ALA A 58 5.50 15.99 -12.36
C ALA A 58 3.98 15.80 -12.43
N ALA A 59 3.22 16.88 -12.62
CA ALA A 59 1.75 16.84 -12.67
C ALA A 59 1.25 15.97 -13.84
N GLN A 60 1.82 16.11 -15.03
CA GLN A 60 1.46 15.27 -16.18
C GLN A 60 1.78 13.79 -15.95
N TYR A 61 2.94 13.51 -15.34
CA TYR A 61 3.32 12.12 -15.05
C TYR A 61 2.41 11.49 -13.98
N VAL A 62 2.13 12.22 -12.89
CA VAL A 62 1.24 11.78 -11.81
C VAL A 62 -0.16 11.49 -12.34
N ALA A 63 -0.74 12.40 -13.13
CA ALA A 63 -2.05 12.19 -13.76
C ALA A 63 -2.05 10.93 -14.65
N ALA A 64 -1.06 10.80 -15.54
CA ALA A 64 -1.00 9.68 -16.48
C ALA A 64 -0.85 8.32 -15.78
N ILE A 65 0.00 8.22 -14.73
CA ILE A 65 0.17 6.96 -14.00
C ILE A 65 -1.06 6.64 -13.14
N GLY A 66 -1.70 7.65 -12.56
CA GLY A 66 -2.95 7.50 -11.82
C GLY A 66 -4.08 6.97 -12.71
N ASP A 67 -4.27 7.54 -13.89
CA ASP A 67 -5.28 7.08 -14.85
C ASP A 67 -5.02 5.64 -15.34
N THR A 68 -3.73 5.28 -15.53
CA THR A 68 -3.35 3.90 -15.87
C THR A 68 -3.80 2.93 -14.80
N TRP A 69 -3.55 3.25 -13.54
CA TRP A 69 -3.86 2.35 -12.41
C TRP A 69 -5.36 2.28 -12.11
N ARG A 70 -6.08 3.37 -12.28
CA ARG A 70 -7.56 3.40 -12.16
C ARG A 70 -8.27 2.70 -13.33
N GLY A 71 -7.58 2.51 -14.47
CA GLY A 71 -8.17 1.89 -15.66
C GLY A 71 -9.17 2.80 -16.39
N THR A 72 -8.99 4.12 -16.28
CA THR A 72 -9.91 5.13 -16.85
C THR A 72 -9.63 5.48 -18.31
N ALA A 73 -8.56 4.96 -18.90
CA ALA A 73 -8.14 5.26 -20.26
C ALA A 73 -7.74 4.01 -21.05
N ASP A 74 -7.63 4.14 -22.39
CA ASP A 74 -7.16 3.05 -23.25
C ASP A 74 -5.79 2.53 -22.83
N PRO A 75 -5.65 1.23 -22.45
CA PRO A 75 -4.44 0.70 -21.85
C PRO A 75 -3.17 0.88 -22.71
N ALA A 76 -3.29 0.69 -24.04
CA ALA A 76 -2.13 0.74 -24.94
C ALA A 76 -1.64 2.17 -25.19
N GLY A 77 -2.56 3.12 -25.31
CA GLY A 77 -2.25 4.55 -25.45
C GLY A 77 -1.64 5.10 -24.15
N GLN A 78 -2.21 4.72 -23.03
CA GLN A 78 -1.80 5.20 -21.73
C GLN A 78 -0.41 4.68 -21.32
N ASP A 79 -0.07 3.40 -21.55
CA ASP A 79 1.27 2.89 -21.27
C ASP A 79 2.35 3.64 -22.07
N ARG A 80 2.08 3.93 -23.35
CA ARG A 80 3.00 4.76 -24.17
C ARG A 80 3.17 6.17 -23.61
N LEU A 81 2.08 6.79 -23.15
CA LEU A 81 2.11 8.12 -22.52
C LEU A 81 2.94 8.11 -21.23
N VAL A 82 2.68 7.18 -20.31
CA VAL A 82 3.42 7.02 -19.05
C VAL A 82 4.90 6.80 -19.32
N ARG A 83 5.27 5.93 -20.28
CA ARG A 83 6.68 5.70 -20.64
C ARG A 83 7.34 6.96 -21.21
N ARG A 84 6.64 7.72 -22.05
CA ARG A 84 7.14 8.99 -22.60
C ARG A 84 7.39 10.02 -21.48
N LEU A 85 6.38 10.26 -20.64
CA LEU A 85 6.46 11.21 -19.54
C LEU A 85 7.50 10.80 -18.48
N GLY A 86 7.56 9.50 -18.15
CA GLY A 86 8.58 8.96 -17.28
C GLY A 86 10.01 9.13 -17.82
N ARG A 87 10.21 9.01 -19.15
CA ARG A 87 11.50 9.33 -19.78
C ARG A 87 11.83 10.82 -19.68
N GLN A 88 10.87 11.70 -19.94
CA GLN A 88 11.04 13.15 -19.80
C GLN A 88 11.40 13.53 -18.36
N ALA A 89 10.71 12.96 -17.37
CA ALA A 89 10.99 13.17 -15.96
C ALA A 89 12.41 12.71 -15.58
N ARG A 90 12.84 11.54 -16.04
CA ARG A 90 14.20 11.03 -15.80
C ARG A 90 15.28 11.92 -16.44
N ILE A 91 15.05 12.43 -17.65
CA ILE A 91 15.96 13.39 -18.30
C ILE A 91 16.05 14.68 -17.47
N ALA A 92 14.91 15.22 -17.02
CA ALA A 92 14.87 16.41 -16.18
C ALA A 92 15.64 16.21 -14.85
N ILE A 93 15.46 15.05 -14.20
CA ILE A 93 16.18 14.70 -12.97
C ILE A 93 17.70 14.56 -13.23
N PHE A 94 18.09 13.92 -14.34
CA PHE A 94 19.50 13.76 -14.70
C PHE A 94 20.19 15.11 -14.98
N ALA A 95 19.51 16.00 -15.69
CA ALA A 95 19.97 17.36 -15.99
C ALA A 95 19.82 18.31 -14.79
N GLY A 96 18.98 17.97 -13.81
CA GLY A 96 18.65 18.79 -12.66
C GLY A 96 19.87 19.05 -11.77
N ARG A 97 19.99 20.31 -11.30
CA ARG A 97 21.06 20.70 -10.39
C ARG A 97 20.56 20.62 -8.93
N GLU A 98 21.24 19.86 -8.11
CA GLU A 98 20.95 19.76 -6.65
C GLU A 98 20.93 21.17 -6.01
N ARG A 99 21.75 22.10 -6.48
CA ARG A 99 21.76 23.49 -6.00
C ARG A 99 20.42 24.21 -6.17
N ALA A 100 19.70 23.94 -7.26
CA ALA A 100 18.40 24.57 -7.51
C ALA A 100 17.36 24.12 -6.49
N LEU A 101 17.31 22.82 -6.15
CA LEU A 101 16.47 22.30 -5.09
C LEU A 101 16.87 22.85 -3.74
N LEU A 102 18.14 22.78 -3.39
CA LEU A 102 18.63 23.26 -2.09
C LEU A 102 18.40 24.76 -1.89
N SER A 103 18.40 25.58 -2.97
CA SER A 103 18.06 26.99 -2.86
C SER A 103 16.58 27.22 -2.55
N GLN A 104 15.66 26.41 -3.08
CA GLN A 104 14.24 26.46 -2.76
C GLN A 104 13.93 25.97 -1.34
N LEU A 105 14.76 25.06 -0.83
CA LEU A 105 14.63 24.53 0.53
C LEU A 105 15.32 25.39 1.60
N ARG A 106 15.83 26.56 1.25
CA ARG A 106 16.35 27.51 2.24
C ARG A 106 15.20 28.31 2.84
N PRO A 107 15.13 28.40 4.18
CA PRO A 107 14.11 29.21 4.83
C PRO A 107 14.28 30.68 4.46
N ALA A 108 13.17 31.34 4.19
CA ALA A 108 13.14 32.80 4.12
C ALA A 108 12.87 33.36 5.55
N PRO A 109 13.37 34.56 5.87
CA PRO A 109 13.29 35.11 7.23
C PRO A 109 11.85 35.21 7.81
N THR A 110 10.87 35.34 6.93
CA THR A 110 9.45 35.57 7.30
C THR A 110 8.51 34.45 6.88
N ALA A 111 9.03 33.33 6.35
CA ALA A 111 8.23 32.21 5.87
C ALA A 111 8.45 30.95 6.72
N PRO A 112 7.44 30.06 6.81
CA PRO A 112 7.62 28.76 7.43
C PRO A 112 8.79 27.99 6.81
N VAL A 113 9.48 27.21 7.64
CA VAL A 113 10.61 26.40 7.19
C VAL A 113 10.16 25.40 6.11
N PRO A 114 10.83 25.33 4.96
CA PRO A 114 10.50 24.34 3.92
C PRO A 114 10.59 22.91 4.45
N VAL A 115 9.74 22.03 3.91
CA VAL A 115 9.68 20.62 4.30
C VAL A 115 10.10 19.75 3.13
N TYR A 116 11.03 18.83 3.36
CA TYR A 116 11.29 17.69 2.48
C TYR A 116 10.47 16.51 2.98
N LEU A 117 9.55 16.03 2.15
CA LEU A 117 8.61 14.97 2.49
C LEU A 117 8.92 13.70 1.70
N LEU A 118 9.19 12.61 2.41
CA LEU A 118 9.40 11.28 1.84
C LEU A 118 8.31 10.33 2.36
N VAL A 119 7.43 9.90 1.48
CA VAL A 119 6.29 9.03 1.83
C VAL A 119 6.44 7.58 1.37
N SER A 120 7.64 7.21 0.94
CA SER A 120 8.02 5.85 0.62
C SER A 120 9.36 5.51 1.27
N HIS A 121 9.72 4.23 1.33
CA HIS A 121 11.03 3.83 1.84
C HIS A 121 12.14 3.90 0.77
N HIS A 122 11.84 4.51 -0.40
CA HIS A 122 12.73 4.50 -1.55
C HIS A 122 13.97 5.35 -1.26
N HIS A 123 15.16 4.76 -1.47
CA HIS A 123 16.46 5.39 -1.20
C HIS A 123 16.75 5.79 0.26
N LEU A 124 15.88 5.47 1.22
CA LEU A 124 16.09 5.80 2.63
C LEU A 124 17.31 5.07 3.22
N GLU A 125 17.72 3.93 2.64
CA GLU A 125 18.97 3.24 2.98
C GLU A 125 20.25 4.03 2.62
N ARG A 126 20.12 5.07 1.78
CA ARG A 126 21.24 5.92 1.35
C ARG A 126 21.44 7.11 2.29
N ARG A 127 21.86 6.84 3.52
CA ARG A 127 22.03 7.80 4.61
C ARG A 127 22.70 9.12 4.20
N GLN A 128 23.69 9.07 3.29
CA GLN A 128 24.41 10.26 2.82
C GLN A 128 23.53 11.30 2.11
N ILE A 129 22.37 10.91 1.54
CA ILE A 129 21.41 11.85 0.94
C ILE A 129 20.85 12.75 2.03
N PHE A 130 20.36 12.16 3.11
CA PHE A 130 19.69 12.86 4.21
C PHE A 130 20.67 13.62 5.08
N ALA A 131 21.87 13.09 5.30
CA ALA A 131 22.96 13.81 5.96
C ALA A 131 23.34 15.10 5.19
N ARG A 132 23.44 15.04 3.85
CA ARG A 132 23.70 16.22 3.03
C ARG A 132 22.51 17.19 3.02
N LEU A 133 21.28 16.70 2.96
CA LEU A 133 20.08 17.54 3.07
C LEU A 133 20.13 18.37 4.37
N LYS A 134 20.36 17.72 5.50
CA LYS A 134 20.46 18.39 6.80
C LYS A 134 21.64 19.33 6.92
N ALA A 135 22.77 19.03 6.31
CA ALA A 135 23.97 19.87 6.36
C ALA A 135 23.90 21.12 5.44
N ARG A 136 23.12 21.05 4.35
CA ARG A 136 23.11 22.10 3.30
C ARG A 136 21.89 23.00 3.31
N CYS A 137 20.80 22.59 3.91
CA CYS A 137 19.61 23.42 4.07
C CYS A 137 18.97 23.18 5.43
N ALA A 138 18.27 24.20 5.93
CA ALA A 138 17.54 24.09 7.20
C ALA A 138 16.13 23.51 7.04
N ALA A 139 15.83 22.90 5.90
CA ALA A 139 14.55 22.26 5.66
C ALA A 139 14.26 21.17 6.70
N ARG A 140 12.99 21.06 7.10
CA ARG A 140 12.52 19.95 7.91
C ARG A 140 12.43 18.69 7.06
N PHE A 141 12.91 17.58 7.56
CA PHE A 141 12.73 16.27 6.93
C PHE A 141 11.60 15.53 7.64
N ILE A 142 10.53 15.23 6.92
CA ILE A 142 9.41 14.40 7.37
C ILE A 142 9.41 13.11 6.57
N CYS A 143 9.32 11.98 7.27
CA CYS A 143 9.32 10.65 6.66
C CYS A 143 8.10 9.85 7.10
N LEU A 144 7.45 9.17 6.14
CA LEU A 144 6.39 8.23 6.41
C LEU A 144 6.96 6.80 6.47
N ILE A 145 6.67 6.08 7.55
CA ILE A 145 7.04 4.68 7.76
C ILE A 145 5.80 3.82 7.61
N HIS A 146 5.84 2.86 6.68
CA HIS A 146 4.70 1.99 6.36
C HIS A 146 4.60 0.77 7.28
N ASP A 147 5.72 0.16 7.59
CA ASP A 147 5.84 -1.03 8.44
C ASP A 147 7.31 -1.27 8.82
N LEU A 148 7.53 -2.20 9.73
CA LEU A 148 8.83 -2.74 10.11
C LEU A 148 8.92 -4.25 9.84
N ILE A 149 7.98 -4.81 9.07
CA ILE A 149 7.84 -6.25 8.81
C ILE A 149 9.16 -6.93 8.43
N PRO A 150 10.00 -6.39 7.51
CA PRO A 150 11.25 -7.06 7.17
C PRO A 150 12.27 -7.16 8.32
N ILE A 151 12.10 -6.36 9.38
CA ILE A 151 12.95 -6.40 10.58
C ILE A 151 12.35 -7.35 11.62
N GLU A 152 11.03 -7.28 11.81
CA GLU A 152 10.31 -8.07 12.81
C GLU A 152 10.15 -9.54 12.39
N PHE A 153 10.01 -9.78 11.07
CA PHE A 153 9.78 -11.10 10.47
C PHE A 153 10.75 -11.32 9.30
N PRO A 154 12.07 -11.42 9.58
CA PRO A 154 13.09 -11.55 8.53
C PRO A 154 12.93 -12.80 7.67
N GLU A 155 12.27 -13.84 8.20
CA GLU A 155 11.94 -15.08 7.50
C GLU A 155 10.97 -14.90 6.33
N TYR A 156 10.18 -13.80 6.32
CA TYR A 156 9.28 -13.47 5.21
C TYR A 156 9.89 -12.48 4.23
N ALA A 157 11.08 -11.99 4.50
CA ALA A 157 11.76 -11.01 3.66
C ALA A 157 12.82 -11.71 2.79
N LYS A 158 13.07 -11.15 1.59
CA LYS A 158 14.18 -11.62 0.75
C LYS A 158 15.51 -11.55 1.51
N PRO A 159 16.47 -12.45 1.24
CA PRO A 159 17.80 -12.37 1.84
C PRO A 159 18.42 -10.97 1.72
N GLY A 160 18.89 -10.43 2.83
CA GLY A 160 19.47 -9.09 2.93
C GLY A 160 18.47 -7.93 3.03
N GLN A 161 17.17 -8.17 2.83
CA GLN A 161 16.15 -7.12 2.89
C GLN A 161 15.93 -6.62 4.33
N ALA A 162 16.00 -7.48 5.34
CA ALA A 162 15.91 -7.10 6.75
C ALA A 162 16.99 -6.07 7.13
N ALA A 163 18.26 -6.37 6.81
CA ALA A 163 19.37 -5.45 7.06
C ALA A 163 19.25 -4.14 6.26
N ASN A 164 18.73 -4.20 5.04
CA ASN A 164 18.49 -3.01 4.24
C ASN A 164 17.38 -2.15 4.83
N HIS A 165 16.30 -2.79 5.31
CA HIS A 165 15.19 -2.09 5.95
C HIS A 165 15.59 -1.48 7.30
N LEU A 166 16.41 -2.19 8.08
CA LEU A 166 16.99 -1.63 9.31
C LEU A 166 17.76 -0.34 9.03
N ARG A 167 18.62 -0.32 8.01
CA ARG A 167 19.32 0.92 7.60
C ARG A 167 18.37 2.06 7.23
N ARG A 168 17.20 1.76 6.63
CA ARG A 168 16.14 2.75 6.34
C ARG A 168 15.57 3.33 7.62
N ILE A 169 15.21 2.48 8.57
CA ILE A 169 14.66 2.91 9.86
C ILE A 169 15.72 3.71 10.65
N GLU A 170 16.96 3.26 10.69
CA GLU A 170 18.06 4.01 11.33
C GLU A 170 18.26 5.40 10.70
N THR A 171 18.14 5.51 9.37
CA THR A 171 18.22 6.80 8.68
C THR A 171 17.05 7.70 9.04
N ALA A 172 15.82 7.15 9.04
CA ALA A 172 14.63 7.90 9.43
C ALA A 172 14.72 8.41 10.86
N THR A 173 15.01 7.52 11.81
CA THR A 173 15.11 7.88 13.25
C THR A 173 16.23 8.86 13.54
N GLN A 174 17.32 8.83 12.77
CA GLN A 174 18.44 9.73 12.95
C GLN A 174 18.22 11.13 12.35
N PHE A 175 17.62 11.23 11.18
CA PHE A 175 17.59 12.48 10.43
C PHE A 175 16.21 13.15 10.35
N ALA A 176 15.10 12.40 10.50
CA ALA A 176 13.78 13.00 10.42
C ALA A 176 13.53 13.96 11.60
N ASP A 177 12.91 15.10 11.29
CA ASP A 177 12.43 16.07 12.27
C ASP A 177 11.04 15.69 12.79
N ALA A 178 10.30 14.90 12.00
CA ALA A 178 9.02 14.32 12.37
C ALA A 178 8.77 13.04 11.54
N LEU A 179 7.93 12.16 12.06
CA LEU A 179 7.57 10.91 11.42
C LEU A 179 6.06 10.79 11.28
N ILE A 180 5.62 10.16 10.19
CA ILE A 180 4.22 9.79 9.99
C ILE A 180 4.18 8.26 9.94
N VAL A 181 3.19 7.66 10.56
CA VAL A 181 2.92 6.22 10.49
C VAL A 181 1.45 5.99 10.18
N ASN A 182 1.13 4.87 9.57
CA ASN A 182 -0.23 4.53 9.14
C ASN A 182 -1.09 3.86 10.22
N SER A 183 -0.48 3.44 11.33
CA SER A 183 -1.16 2.70 12.40
C SER A 183 -0.45 2.88 13.76
N ALA A 184 -1.18 2.66 14.85
CA ALA A 184 -0.58 2.61 16.18
C ALA A 184 0.39 1.42 16.30
N VAL A 185 0.07 0.31 15.66
CA VAL A 185 0.96 -0.87 15.60
C VAL A 185 2.32 -0.51 14.99
N THR A 186 2.33 0.23 13.87
CA THR A 186 3.60 0.69 13.26
C THR A 186 4.35 1.68 14.15
N ARG A 187 3.63 2.58 14.85
CA ARG A 187 4.25 3.48 15.84
C ARG A 187 4.93 2.70 16.95
N ASP A 188 4.24 1.71 17.51
CA ASP A 188 4.76 0.94 18.65
C ASP A 188 5.96 0.07 18.24
N ALA A 189 5.93 -0.51 17.03
CA ALA A 189 7.08 -1.21 16.45
C ALA A 189 8.29 -0.28 16.19
N LEU A 190 8.04 1.00 15.89
CA LEU A 190 9.09 1.99 15.65
C LEU A 190 9.74 2.49 16.95
N GLN A 191 9.04 2.49 18.08
CA GLN A 191 9.49 3.08 19.34
C GLN A 191 10.87 2.56 19.81
N PRO A 192 11.18 1.25 19.81
CA PRO A 192 12.50 0.75 20.20
C PRO A 192 13.66 1.30 19.35
N HIS A 193 13.39 1.66 18.11
CA HIS A 193 14.39 2.25 17.20
C HIS A 193 14.61 3.73 17.51
N LEU A 194 13.58 4.45 17.93
CA LEU A 194 13.68 5.83 18.40
C LEU A 194 14.47 5.91 19.71
N ASP A 195 14.19 5.03 20.65
CA ASP A 195 14.89 4.93 21.94
C ASP A 195 16.38 4.66 21.71
N ARG A 196 16.71 3.71 20.82
CA ARG A 196 18.10 3.41 20.45
C ARG A 196 18.81 4.58 19.79
N ALA A 197 18.09 5.38 18.98
CA ALA A 197 18.64 6.58 18.35
C ALA A 197 18.82 7.74 19.33
N GLY A 198 18.28 7.67 20.53
CA GLY A 198 18.30 8.74 21.54
C GLY A 198 17.55 10.00 21.07
N ARG A 199 16.56 9.85 20.20
CA ARG A 199 15.78 10.95 19.61
C ARG A 199 14.29 10.68 19.72
N MET A 200 13.54 11.73 20.02
CA MET A 200 12.08 11.68 20.16
C MET A 200 11.41 12.70 19.21
N PRO A 201 11.53 12.55 17.89
CA PRO A 201 10.78 13.39 16.98
C PRO A 201 9.27 13.15 17.18
N PRO A 202 8.43 14.16 16.94
CA PRO A 202 6.97 13.95 16.94
C PRO A 202 6.59 12.89 15.92
N VAL A 203 5.67 11.99 16.30
CA VAL A 203 5.14 10.92 15.46
C VAL A 203 3.62 11.10 15.31
N LEU A 204 3.16 11.28 14.08
CA LEU A 204 1.73 11.32 13.74
C LEU A 204 1.27 9.93 13.33
N VAL A 205 0.21 9.41 13.96
CA VAL A 205 -0.53 8.25 13.46
C VAL A 205 -1.63 8.76 12.54
N ALA A 206 -1.57 8.46 11.25
CA ALA A 206 -2.52 8.88 10.23
C ALA A 206 -2.92 7.69 9.36
N PRO A 207 -4.06 7.03 9.65
CA PRO A 207 -4.56 5.92 8.84
C PRO A 207 -4.82 6.37 7.39
N PHE A 208 -4.53 5.47 6.44
CA PHE A 208 -4.79 5.75 5.03
C PHE A 208 -6.27 5.62 4.70
N GLY A 209 -6.74 6.40 3.74
CA GLY A 209 -8.03 6.21 3.10
C GLY A 209 -7.99 5.16 1.98
N ALA A 210 -9.16 4.75 1.52
CA ALA A 210 -9.33 4.02 0.29
C ALA A 210 -10.22 4.83 -0.66
N ASP A 211 -9.72 5.12 -1.86
CA ASP A 211 -10.49 5.75 -2.94
C ASP A 211 -10.70 4.72 -4.03
N LEU A 212 -11.84 4.03 -3.96
CA LEU A 212 -12.22 3.08 -4.97
C LEU A 212 -13.05 3.78 -6.06
N PRO A 213 -12.81 3.48 -7.35
CA PRO A 213 -13.68 3.95 -8.42
C PRO A 213 -15.08 3.34 -8.25
N PRO A 214 -16.11 4.00 -8.80
CA PRO A 214 -17.43 3.39 -8.84
C PRO A 214 -17.37 2.08 -9.65
N PRO A 215 -18.20 1.08 -9.30
CA PRO A 215 -18.26 -0.15 -10.06
C PRO A 215 -18.72 0.12 -11.51
N PRO A 216 -18.30 -0.70 -12.47
CA PRO A 216 -18.82 -0.63 -13.82
C PRO A 216 -20.33 -0.88 -13.81
N LEU A 217 -21.07 -0.09 -14.58
CA LEU A 217 -22.53 -0.24 -14.69
C LEU A 217 -22.87 -1.52 -15.46
N GLY A 218 -23.75 -2.35 -14.89
CA GLY A 218 -24.41 -3.46 -15.61
C GLY A 218 -23.66 -4.79 -15.61
N GLU A 219 -22.53 -4.93 -14.96
CA GLU A 219 -21.87 -6.22 -14.80
C GLU A 219 -22.36 -6.93 -13.52
N GLY A 220 -22.99 -8.09 -13.68
CA GLY A 220 -23.32 -9.00 -12.57
C GLY A 220 -22.06 -9.68 -12.01
N PRO A 221 -22.19 -10.53 -10.98
CA PRO A 221 -21.06 -11.29 -10.48
C PRO A 221 -20.44 -12.14 -11.60
N PRO A 222 -19.11 -12.19 -11.71
CA PRO A 222 -18.42 -12.85 -12.84
C PRO A 222 -18.51 -14.38 -12.81
N PHE A 223 -19.13 -14.96 -11.80
CA PHE A 223 -19.23 -16.41 -11.60
C PHE A 223 -20.60 -16.80 -11.07
N ASP A 224 -21.12 -17.94 -11.53
CA ASP A 224 -22.39 -18.54 -11.09
C ASP A 224 -22.28 -19.22 -9.70
N ARG A 225 -21.05 -19.59 -9.31
CA ARG A 225 -20.77 -20.20 -8.01
C ARG A 225 -20.38 -19.16 -6.96
N PRO A 226 -20.68 -19.38 -5.66
CA PRO A 226 -20.14 -18.56 -4.58
C PRO A 226 -18.63 -18.50 -4.66
N TYR A 227 -18.05 -17.30 -4.48
CA TYR A 227 -16.61 -17.14 -4.52
C TYR A 227 -16.07 -16.21 -3.43
N PHE A 228 -14.80 -16.42 -3.10
CA PHE A 228 -14.03 -15.62 -2.17
C PHE A 228 -12.87 -14.97 -2.91
N VAL A 229 -12.45 -13.80 -2.46
CA VAL A 229 -11.36 -13.06 -3.09
C VAL A 229 -10.22 -12.88 -2.10
N TYR A 230 -9.00 -13.06 -2.56
CA TYR A 230 -7.79 -12.68 -1.85
C TYR A 230 -6.93 -11.77 -2.72
N VAL A 231 -6.75 -10.52 -2.27
CA VAL A 231 -5.97 -9.50 -2.99
C VAL A 231 -4.63 -9.33 -2.31
N SER A 232 -3.57 -9.84 -2.90
CA SER A 232 -2.19 -9.67 -2.39
C SER A 232 -1.15 -10.17 -3.39
N THR A 233 0.08 -9.67 -3.30
CA THR A 233 1.24 -10.36 -3.88
C THR A 233 1.36 -11.75 -3.27
N ILE A 234 1.62 -12.76 -4.07
CA ILE A 234 1.87 -14.13 -3.60
C ILE A 234 3.28 -14.15 -2.98
N GLU A 235 3.35 -14.06 -1.66
CA GLU A 235 4.58 -14.06 -0.87
C GLU A 235 4.38 -14.81 0.46
N ALA A 236 5.45 -15.27 1.10
CA ALA A 236 5.40 -16.20 2.23
C ALA A 236 4.51 -15.68 3.39
N ARG A 237 4.66 -14.40 3.78
CA ARG A 237 3.88 -13.82 4.88
C ARG A 237 2.36 -13.75 4.63
N LYS A 238 1.94 -13.90 3.37
CA LYS A 238 0.52 -13.83 2.98
C LYS A 238 -0.24 -15.13 3.14
N ASN A 239 0.46 -16.22 3.51
CA ASN A 239 -0.15 -17.50 3.89
C ASN A 239 -1.13 -18.10 2.84
N HIS A 240 -0.82 -17.94 1.55
CA HIS A 240 -1.59 -18.57 0.47
C HIS A 240 -1.67 -20.07 0.62
N LEU A 241 -0.65 -20.67 1.23
CA LEU A 241 -0.57 -22.11 1.44
C LEU A 241 -1.73 -22.65 2.27
N LEU A 242 -2.18 -21.92 3.29
CA LEU A 242 -3.37 -22.26 4.07
C LEU A 242 -4.58 -22.37 3.13
N LEU A 243 -4.88 -21.32 2.37
CA LEU A 243 -6.06 -21.29 1.50
C LEU A 243 -6.03 -22.37 0.45
N LEU A 244 -4.88 -22.58 -0.23
CA LEU A 244 -4.76 -23.61 -1.27
C LEU A 244 -4.97 -25.03 -0.71
N ASN A 245 -4.45 -25.32 0.48
CA ASN A 245 -4.70 -26.61 1.12
C ASN A 245 -6.16 -26.74 1.56
N LEU A 246 -6.83 -25.68 2.01
CA LEU A 246 -8.27 -25.70 2.30
C LEU A 246 -9.06 -25.97 1.02
N TRP A 247 -8.77 -25.25 -0.08
CA TRP A 247 -9.46 -25.45 -1.36
C TRP A 247 -9.25 -26.83 -1.95
N ARG A 248 -8.04 -27.39 -1.83
CA ARG A 248 -7.78 -28.78 -2.23
C ARG A 248 -8.69 -29.77 -1.52
N ARG A 249 -8.94 -29.55 -0.21
CA ARG A 249 -9.87 -30.40 0.57
C ARG A 249 -11.31 -30.14 0.15
N LEU A 250 -11.72 -28.88 0.03
CA LEU A 250 -13.07 -28.52 -0.38
C LEU A 250 -13.41 -29.08 -1.76
N ALA A 251 -12.49 -29.01 -2.71
CA ALA A 251 -12.65 -29.61 -4.03
C ALA A 251 -12.85 -31.13 -3.97
N ALA A 252 -12.06 -31.83 -3.15
CA ALA A 252 -12.21 -33.27 -2.98
C ALA A 252 -13.53 -33.68 -2.31
N GLU A 253 -14.02 -32.90 -1.36
CA GLU A 253 -15.24 -33.19 -0.60
C GLU A 253 -16.53 -32.77 -1.31
N LEU A 254 -16.50 -31.63 -2.02
CA LEU A 254 -17.71 -30.99 -2.58
C LEU A 254 -17.78 -31.06 -4.12
N GLY A 255 -16.68 -31.38 -4.79
CA GLY A 255 -16.60 -31.38 -6.26
C GLY A 255 -16.99 -30.03 -6.84
N GLU A 256 -17.90 -30.01 -7.79
CA GLU A 256 -18.40 -28.81 -8.46
C GLU A 256 -19.15 -27.83 -7.53
N ARG A 257 -19.58 -28.30 -6.35
CA ARG A 257 -20.23 -27.45 -5.35
C ARG A 257 -19.25 -26.67 -4.48
N ALA A 258 -17.95 -26.90 -4.61
CA ALA A 258 -16.94 -26.14 -3.88
C ALA A 258 -17.00 -24.66 -4.29
N PRO A 259 -16.91 -23.71 -3.32
CA PRO A 259 -16.81 -22.29 -3.69
C PRO A 259 -15.52 -22.02 -4.47
N LEU A 260 -15.50 -20.95 -5.25
CA LEU A 260 -14.28 -20.52 -5.93
C LEU A 260 -13.40 -19.68 -4.99
N LEU A 261 -12.10 -19.75 -5.19
CA LEU A 261 -11.10 -18.82 -4.66
C LEU A 261 -10.49 -18.02 -5.81
N VAL A 262 -10.62 -16.70 -5.76
CA VAL A 262 -9.99 -15.81 -6.72
C VAL A 262 -8.80 -15.14 -6.05
N LEU A 263 -7.60 -15.47 -6.51
CA LEU A 263 -6.35 -14.86 -6.07
C LEU A 263 -6.01 -13.72 -7.03
N VAL A 264 -5.90 -12.50 -6.52
CA VAL A 264 -5.56 -11.34 -7.31
C VAL A 264 -4.23 -10.77 -6.84
N GLY A 265 -3.21 -10.87 -7.69
CA GLY A 265 -1.87 -10.34 -7.41
C GLY A 265 -0.78 -11.04 -8.17
N GLN A 266 0.40 -10.45 -8.17
CA GLN A 266 1.56 -11.01 -8.86
C GLN A 266 2.23 -12.09 -8.02
N ARG A 267 2.81 -13.09 -8.70
CA ARG A 267 3.71 -14.06 -8.07
C ARG A 267 4.96 -13.33 -7.56
N GLY A 268 5.23 -13.44 -6.27
CA GLY A 268 6.31 -12.76 -5.57
C GLY A 268 7.56 -13.63 -5.42
N TRP A 269 8.03 -13.80 -4.22
CA TRP A 269 9.29 -14.48 -3.90
C TRP A 269 9.09 -15.50 -2.76
N GLU A 270 9.97 -16.52 -2.74
CA GLU A 270 9.98 -17.57 -1.70
C GLU A 270 8.62 -18.26 -1.54
N THR A 271 8.04 -18.66 -2.67
CA THR A 271 6.68 -19.20 -2.73
C THR A 271 6.58 -20.47 -3.57
N GLU A 272 7.67 -21.22 -3.70
CA GLU A 272 7.76 -22.41 -4.57
C GLU A 272 6.62 -23.39 -4.27
N ASN A 273 6.35 -23.68 -3.00
CA ASN A 273 5.27 -24.59 -2.60
C ASN A 273 3.87 -24.08 -3.01
N VAL A 274 3.66 -22.76 -2.98
CA VAL A 274 2.40 -22.15 -3.42
C VAL A 274 2.26 -22.24 -4.93
N ILE A 275 3.32 -21.92 -5.67
CA ILE A 275 3.36 -21.98 -7.12
C ILE A 275 3.19 -23.42 -7.61
N ASP A 276 3.83 -24.38 -6.97
CA ASP A 276 3.69 -25.81 -7.27
C ASP A 276 2.24 -26.29 -7.10
N LEU A 277 1.54 -25.82 -6.06
CA LEU A 277 0.12 -26.14 -5.89
C LEU A 277 -0.74 -25.50 -6.98
N LEU A 278 -0.50 -24.23 -7.32
CA LEU A 278 -1.25 -23.53 -8.37
C LEU A 278 -1.04 -24.16 -9.75
N ASP A 279 0.19 -24.52 -10.09
CA ASP A 279 0.52 -25.00 -11.42
C ASP A 279 0.25 -26.50 -11.62
N ARG A 280 0.38 -27.31 -10.56
CA ARG A 280 0.41 -28.79 -10.70
C ARG A 280 -0.70 -29.53 -9.97
N CYS A 281 -1.43 -28.92 -9.03
CA CYS A 281 -2.46 -29.63 -8.29
C CYS A 281 -3.78 -29.74 -9.09
N PRO A 282 -4.17 -30.96 -9.55
CA PRO A 282 -5.39 -31.11 -10.36
C PRO A 282 -6.66 -30.66 -9.64
N ALA A 283 -6.74 -30.87 -8.32
CA ALA A 283 -7.92 -30.52 -7.52
C ALA A 283 -8.19 -29.01 -7.46
N LEU A 284 -7.19 -28.17 -7.75
CA LEU A 284 -7.33 -26.72 -7.70
C LEU A 284 -7.78 -26.09 -9.05
N ARG A 285 -7.66 -26.80 -10.17
CA ARG A 285 -7.87 -26.25 -11.52
C ARG A 285 -9.23 -25.61 -11.73
N ASP A 286 -10.28 -26.19 -11.17
CA ASP A 286 -11.66 -25.72 -11.36
C ASP A 286 -12.20 -24.95 -10.15
N THR A 287 -11.37 -24.72 -9.13
CA THR A 287 -11.78 -24.08 -7.88
C THR A 287 -10.94 -22.89 -7.48
N VAL A 288 -9.73 -22.74 -8.04
CA VAL A 288 -8.83 -21.59 -7.77
C VAL A 288 -8.54 -20.87 -9.08
N ILE A 289 -8.76 -19.57 -9.09
CA ILE A 289 -8.57 -18.69 -10.25
C ILE A 289 -7.49 -17.67 -9.88
N GLU A 290 -6.39 -17.65 -10.64
CA GLU A 290 -5.32 -16.66 -10.48
C GLU A 290 -5.49 -15.51 -11.47
N ARG A 291 -5.39 -14.27 -10.96
CA ARG A 291 -5.41 -13.02 -11.72
C ARG A 291 -4.18 -12.19 -11.37
N ASN A 292 -3.18 -12.16 -12.25
CA ASN A 292 -1.89 -11.51 -11.98
C ASN A 292 -1.96 -9.98 -11.96
N SER A 293 -2.93 -9.39 -12.64
CA SER A 293 -3.12 -7.95 -12.76
C SER A 293 -4.57 -7.64 -13.07
N MET A 294 -5.11 -6.62 -12.41
CA MET A 294 -6.49 -6.19 -12.61
C MET A 294 -6.59 -4.68 -12.42
N PRO A 295 -7.25 -3.94 -13.32
CA PRO A 295 -7.59 -2.53 -13.12
C PRO A 295 -8.53 -2.36 -11.91
N ASP A 296 -8.47 -1.20 -11.26
CA ASP A 296 -9.23 -0.95 -10.03
C ASP A 296 -10.76 -1.11 -10.23
N ALA A 297 -11.30 -0.65 -11.35
CA ALA A 297 -12.72 -0.81 -11.64
C ALA A 297 -13.15 -2.28 -11.73
N ALA A 298 -12.36 -3.12 -12.41
CA ALA A 298 -12.61 -4.57 -12.48
C ALA A 298 -12.43 -5.25 -11.12
N MET A 299 -11.48 -4.77 -10.29
CA MET A 299 -11.30 -5.23 -8.92
C MET A 299 -12.54 -4.93 -8.07
N VAL A 300 -13.09 -3.73 -8.18
CA VAL A 300 -14.32 -3.35 -7.47
C VAL A 300 -15.48 -4.26 -7.85
N ALA A 301 -15.70 -4.52 -9.15
CA ALA A 301 -16.75 -5.44 -9.61
C ALA A 301 -16.56 -6.86 -9.06
N LEU A 302 -15.32 -7.35 -9.08
CA LEU A 302 -14.98 -8.66 -8.51
C LEU A 302 -15.26 -8.71 -7.00
N LEU A 303 -14.86 -7.70 -6.25
CA LEU A 303 -15.09 -7.64 -4.79
C LEU A 303 -16.59 -7.57 -4.45
N GLN A 304 -17.37 -6.76 -5.18
CA GLN A 304 -18.80 -6.61 -4.89
C GLN A 304 -19.62 -7.89 -5.04
N GLY A 305 -19.22 -8.78 -5.97
CA GLY A 305 -19.91 -10.07 -6.15
C GLY A 305 -19.45 -11.18 -5.22
N ALA A 306 -18.38 -10.95 -4.45
CA ALA A 306 -17.78 -11.98 -3.59
C ALA A 306 -18.59 -12.26 -2.31
N ARG A 307 -18.41 -13.44 -1.72
CA ARG A 307 -18.99 -13.79 -0.41
C ARG A 307 -18.25 -13.10 0.72
N ALA A 308 -16.92 -13.07 0.64
CA ALA A 308 -16.04 -12.36 1.56
C ALA A 308 -14.65 -12.15 0.95
N LEU A 309 -13.93 -11.15 1.47
CA LEU A 309 -12.48 -11.04 1.33
C LEU A 309 -11.82 -12.01 2.33
N LEU A 310 -10.74 -12.67 1.92
CA LEU A 310 -9.90 -13.49 2.81
C LEU A 310 -8.54 -12.82 2.98
N LEU A 311 -8.06 -12.72 4.24
CA LEU A 311 -6.75 -12.15 4.58
C LEU A 311 -6.05 -13.00 5.64
N PRO A 312 -5.53 -14.19 5.30
CA PRO A 312 -4.90 -15.11 6.26
C PRO A 312 -3.45 -14.76 6.58
N SER A 313 -3.03 -13.52 6.38
CA SER A 313 -1.64 -13.06 6.49
C SER A 313 -1.07 -13.26 7.89
N PHE A 314 0.21 -13.64 7.99
CA PHE A 314 0.96 -13.68 9.25
C PHE A 314 1.39 -12.28 9.72
N ALA A 315 1.63 -11.35 8.79
CA ALA A 315 2.02 -9.99 9.10
C ALA A 315 1.50 -8.99 8.07
N GLU A 316 1.02 -7.83 8.55
CA GLU A 316 0.55 -6.69 7.75
C GLU A 316 0.98 -5.37 8.37
N GLY A 317 1.27 -4.36 7.53
CA GLY A 317 1.54 -3.01 8.01
C GLY A 317 0.26 -2.21 8.22
N PHE A 318 -0.76 -2.43 7.38
CA PHE A 318 -2.02 -1.67 7.43
C PHE A 318 -3.24 -2.48 6.98
N GLY A 319 -3.14 -3.19 5.83
CA GLY A 319 -4.26 -3.98 5.31
C GLY A 319 -5.16 -3.21 4.35
N PHE A 320 -4.61 -2.54 3.33
CA PHE A 320 -5.41 -1.87 2.29
C PHE A 320 -6.55 -2.71 1.74
N PRO A 321 -6.37 -4.00 1.36
CA PRO A 321 -7.47 -4.81 0.84
C PRO A 321 -8.64 -4.96 1.82
N LEU A 322 -8.35 -4.93 3.13
CA LEU A 322 -9.40 -4.97 4.15
C LEU A 322 -10.27 -3.72 4.11
N ILE A 323 -9.66 -2.52 4.10
CA ILE A 323 -10.42 -1.26 4.04
C ILE A 323 -11.22 -1.18 2.74
N GLU A 324 -10.61 -1.55 1.62
CA GLU A 324 -11.25 -1.56 0.30
C GLU A 324 -12.50 -2.47 0.30
N ALA A 325 -12.38 -3.68 0.84
CA ALA A 325 -13.51 -4.60 0.94
C ALA A 325 -14.61 -4.07 1.87
N LEU A 326 -14.25 -3.61 3.06
CA LEU A 326 -15.21 -3.09 4.04
C LEU A 326 -15.93 -1.84 3.51
N GLN A 327 -15.26 -0.98 2.77
CA GLN A 327 -15.84 0.20 2.13
C GLN A 327 -16.89 -0.17 1.08
N LEU A 328 -16.71 -1.29 0.37
CA LEU A 328 -17.67 -1.85 -0.59
C LEU A 328 -18.80 -2.62 0.07
N GLY A 329 -18.86 -2.68 1.40
CA GLY A 329 -19.83 -3.48 2.13
C GLY A 329 -19.55 -5.00 2.06
N LEU A 330 -18.37 -5.39 1.60
CA LEU A 330 -17.96 -6.79 1.53
C LEU A 330 -17.46 -7.29 2.89
N PRO A 331 -18.03 -8.37 3.45
CA PRO A 331 -17.49 -9.04 4.60
C PRO A 331 -16.04 -9.48 4.45
N ALA A 332 -15.30 -9.53 5.56
CA ALA A 332 -13.90 -9.95 5.56
C ALA A 332 -13.61 -10.96 6.67
N LEU A 333 -12.89 -12.02 6.32
CA LEU A 333 -12.33 -13.01 7.22
C LEU A 333 -10.81 -12.78 7.26
N CYS A 334 -10.28 -12.43 8.42
CA CYS A 334 -8.92 -11.93 8.58
C CYS A 334 -8.13 -12.73 9.60
N SER A 335 -6.83 -12.75 9.48
CA SER A 335 -5.97 -13.20 10.57
C SER A 335 -6.10 -12.30 11.79
N ASP A 336 -6.07 -12.93 12.97
CA ASP A 336 -6.06 -12.26 14.27
C ASP A 336 -4.68 -11.68 14.58
N ILE A 337 -4.32 -10.58 13.89
CA ILE A 337 -3.09 -9.84 14.07
C ILE A 337 -3.39 -8.37 14.35
N ALA A 338 -2.53 -7.72 15.11
CA ALA A 338 -2.76 -6.36 15.62
C ALA A 338 -3.12 -5.35 14.54
N ALA A 339 -2.40 -5.35 13.40
CA ALA A 339 -2.65 -4.42 12.31
C ALA A 339 -4.03 -4.60 11.66
N LEU A 340 -4.49 -5.84 11.47
CA LEU A 340 -5.82 -6.10 10.91
C LEU A 340 -6.92 -5.86 11.95
N ARG A 341 -6.67 -6.06 13.23
CA ARG A 341 -7.60 -5.65 14.30
C ARG A 341 -7.75 -4.14 14.39
N GLU A 342 -6.65 -3.38 14.29
CA GLU A 342 -6.70 -1.91 14.25
C GLU A 342 -7.53 -1.42 13.06
N THR A 343 -7.34 -2.00 11.89
CA THR A 343 -8.01 -1.59 10.65
C THR A 343 -9.45 -2.09 10.55
N GLY A 344 -9.70 -3.36 10.90
CA GLY A 344 -11.00 -4.01 10.75
C GLY A 344 -11.94 -3.80 11.95
N GLY A 345 -11.39 -3.35 13.09
CA GLY A 345 -12.16 -3.05 14.31
C GLY A 345 -13.04 -4.22 14.75
N THR A 346 -14.29 -3.92 15.04
CA THR A 346 -15.31 -4.91 15.44
C THR A 346 -16.10 -5.49 14.25
N VAL A 347 -15.78 -5.06 13.03
CA VAL A 347 -16.58 -5.39 11.83
C VAL A 347 -16.06 -6.66 11.16
N ALA A 348 -14.75 -6.80 10.97
CA ALA A 348 -14.17 -8.02 10.41
C ALA A 348 -14.27 -9.20 11.39
N GLU A 349 -14.18 -10.42 10.87
CA GLU A 349 -14.01 -11.61 11.68
C GLU A 349 -12.57 -12.08 11.66
N PHE A 350 -12.08 -12.49 12.84
CA PHE A 350 -10.66 -12.78 13.06
C PHE A 350 -10.43 -14.23 13.46
N PHE A 351 -9.40 -14.82 12.88
CA PHE A 351 -8.99 -16.21 13.08
C PHE A 351 -7.48 -16.28 13.27
N ASP A 352 -7.02 -17.20 14.10
CA ASP A 352 -5.61 -17.55 14.12
C ASP A 352 -5.17 -17.94 12.69
N PRO A 353 -4.08 -17.38 12.15
CA PRO A 353 -3.59 -17.72 10.81
C PRO A 353 -3.20 -19.19 10.63
N LEU A 354 -3.11 -19.97 11.71
CA LEU A 354 -2.83 -21.41 11.71
C LEU A 354 -4.09 -22.26 11.95
N ASP A 355 -5.23 -21.68 12.32
CA ASP A 355 -6.47 -22.42 12.57
C ASP A 355 -7.18 -22.82 11.28
N GLY A 356 -6.62 -23.77 10.54
CA GLY A 356 -7.23 -24.30 9.31
C GLY A 356 -8.68 -24.76 9.50
N PRO A 357 -9.06 -25.52 10.56
CA PRO A 357 -10.44 -25.89 10.83
C PRO A 357 -11.39 -24.71 10.99
N GLY A 358 -11.01 -23.65 11.74
CA GLY A 358 -11.81 -22.46 11.93
C GLY A 358 -12.01 -21.68 10.62
N TRP A 359 -10.95 -21.49 9.83
CA TRP A 359 -11.04 -20.89 8.49
C TRP A 359 -11.97 -21.69 7.58
N ARG A 360 -11.83 -23.03 7.55
CA ARG A 360 -12.70 -23.90 6.74
C ARG A 360 -14.16 -23.76 7.13
N ALA A 361 -14.47 -23.79 8.42
CA ALA A 361 -15.84 -23.67 8.92
C ALA A 361 -16.46 -22.33 8.53
N ALA A 362 -15.72 -21.22 8.68
CA ALA A 362 -16.17 -19.90 8.29
C ALA A 362 -16.38 -19.78 6.76
N ILE A 363 -15.47 -20.31 5.95
CA ILE A 363 -15.59 -20.30 4.48
C ILE A 363 -16.86 -21.06 4.06
N LEU A 364 -17.13 -22.24 4.61
CA LEU A 364 -18.32 -23.00 4.28
C LEU A 364 -19.61 -22.30 4.72
N ASP A 365 -19.62 -21.71 5.90
CA ASP A 365 -20.76 -20.93 6.39
C ASP A 365 -21.03 -19.74 5.46
N TYR A 366 -20.00 -18.93 5.14
CA TYR A 366 -20.15 -17.76 4.27
C TYR A 366 -20.49 -18.12 2.82
N ALA A 367 -20.14 -19.31 2.34
CA ALA A 367 -20.52 -19.78 1.02
C ALA A 367 -22.04 -20.05 0.93
N ALA A 368 -22.69 -20.43 2.04
CA ALA A 368 -24.12 -20.68 2.07
C ALA A 368 -24.93 -19.41 1.81
N ALA A 369 -25.98 -19.50 0.95
CA ALA A 369 -26.79 -18.36 0.57
C ALA A 369 -27.48 -17.68 1.78
N GLY A 370 -27.94 -18.47 2.77
CA GLY A 370 -28.66 -18.01 3.97
C GLY A 370 -27.79 -17.89 5.23
N SER A 371 -26.45 -17.70 5.12
CA SER A 371 -25.55 -17.62 6.27
C SER A 371 -25.93 -16.52 7.26
N PRO A 372 -26.40 -16.84 8.49
CA PRO A 372 -26.71 -15.84 9.53
C PRO A 372 -25.43 -15.11 9.98
N ARG A 373 -24.32 -15.81 10.02
CA ARG A 373 -23.02 -15.26 10.42
C ARG A 373 -22.54 -14.17 9.43
N ARG A 374 -22.65 -14.45 8.12
CA ARG A 374 -22.38 -13.45 7.09
C ARG A 374 -23.34 -12.26 7.18
N ALA A 375 -24.64 -12.53 7.35
CA ALA A 375 -25.66 -11.47 7.49
C ALA A 375 -25.37 -10.57 8.70
N ALA A 376 -24.95 -11.13 9.82
CA ALA A 376 -24.58 -10.38 11.03
C ALA A 376 -23.36 -9.48 10.75
N GLN A 377 -22.36 -9.94 10.00
CA GLN A 377 -21.22 -9.11 9.62
C GLN A 377 -21.62 -7.98 8.67
N VAL A 378 -22.46 -8.25 7.67
CA VAL A 378 -23.03 -7.23 6.78
C VAL A 378 -23.79 -6.16 7.59
N SER A 379 -24.56 -6.55 8.61
CA SER A 379 -25.25 -5.60 9.49
C SER A 379 -24.27 -4.70 10.27
N ARG A 380 -23.16 -5.26 10.75
CA ARG A 380 -22.10 -4.46 11.40
C ARG A 380 -21.44 -3.46 10.44
N LEU A 381 -21.29 -3.85 9.17
CA LEU A 381 -20.74 -2.98 8.10
C LEU A 381 -21.59 -1.72 7.85
N ALA A 382 -22.90 -1.80 7.99
CA ALA A 382 -23.80 -0.67 7.75
C ALA A 382 -23.50 0.55 8.64
N GLY A 383 -22.94 0.35 9.84
CA GLY A 383 -22.53 1.40 10.77
C GLY A 383 -21.04 1.77 10.71
N TRP A 384 -20.25 1.06 9.93
CA TRP A 384 -18.81 1.29 9.87
C TRP A 384 -18.45 2.50 9.00
N LYS A 385 -17.51 3.31 9.50
CA LYS A 385 -17.02 4.47 8.77
C LYS A 385 -15.61 4.19 8.26
N PRO A 386 -15.42 4.12 6.94
CA PRO A 386 -14.08 3.94 6.38
C PRO A 386 -13.19 5.15 6.68
N PRO A 387 -11.91 4.94 6.96
CA PRO A 387 -10.94 6.04 6.98
C PRO A 387 -10.89 6.67 5.59
N ARG A 388 -10.79 8.01 5.55
CA ARG A 388 -10.81 8.78 4.30
C ARG A 388 -9.48 9.49 4.07
N TRP A 389 -9.07 9.58 2.82
CA TRP A 389 -7.91 10.38 2.45
C TRP A 389 -8.04 11.85 2.86
N SER A 390 -9.25 12.42 2.82
CA SER A 390 -9.50 13.79 3.30
C SER A 390 -9.18 13.97 4.79
N GLU A 391 -9.48 13.00 5.63
CA GLU A 391 -9.16 13.03 7.06
C GLU A 391 -7.66 12.84 7.29
N HIS A 392 -7.05 11.91 6.54
CA HIS A 392 -5.61 11.70 6.52
C HIS A 392 -4.87 12.99 6.18
N PHE A 393 -5.21 13.62 5.05
CA PHE A 393 -4.53 14.84 4.62
C PHE A 393 -4.81 16.03 5.53
N ALA A 394 -6.01 16.17 6.08
CA ALA A 394 -6.30 17.21 7.06
C ALA A 394 -5.42 17.09 8.33
N ALA A 395 -5.12 15.87 8.77
CA ALA A 395 -4.21 15.63 9.88
C ALA A 395 -2.74 15.88 9.49
N VAL A 396 -2.34 15.39 8.32
CA VAL A 396 -0.96 15.51 7.80
C VAL A 396 -0.61 16.97 7.50
N ASP A 397 -1.49 17.73 6.85
CA ASP A 397 -1.23 19.13 6.50
C ASP A 397 -1.06 19.99 7.77
N ARG A 398 -1.89 19.76 8.78
CA ARG A 398 -1.77 20.42 10.10
C ARG A 398 -0.45 20.06 10.77
N PHE A 399 -0.08 18.76 10.77
CA PHE A 399 1.16 18.30 11.35
C PHE A 399 2.39 18.85 10.63
N ILE A 400 2.38 18.91 9.31
CA ILE A 400 3.45 19.53 8.50
C ILE A 400 3.57 21.02 8.85
N ALA A 401 2.44 21.75 8.97
CA ALA A 401 2.45 23.16 9.33
C ALA A 401 3.04 23.40 10.73
N GLU A 402 2.69 22.57 11.71
CA GLU A 402 3.26 22.62 13.07
C GLU A 402 4.78 22.37 13.08
N VAL A 403 5.24 21.38 12.31
CA VAL A 403 6.69 21.06 12.21
C VAL A 403 7.45 22.17 11.49
N ALA A 404 6.85 22.77 10.47
CA ALA A 404 7.44 23.88 9.71
C ALA A 404 7.51 25.20 10.50
N ALA A 405 6.67 25.36 11.51
CA ALA A 405 6.65 26.55 12.38
C ALA A 405 7.68 26.52 13.52
N ARG A 406 8.17 25.35 13.87
CA ARG A 406 9.24 25.14 14.88
C ARG A 406 10.63 25.42 14.30
#